data_162b1977eac60685d902bdfbdedee8f8
#
_entry.id   162b1977eac60685d902bdfbdedee8f8
#
_cell.length_a   1.000
_cell.length_b   1.000
_cell.length_c   1.000
_cell.angle_alpha   90.00
_cell.angle_beta   90.00
_cell.angle_gamma   90.00
#
_symmetry.space_group_name_H-M   'P 1'
#
loop_
_entity.id
_entity.type
_entity.pdbx_description
1 polymer ?
#
loop_
_entity_poly.entity_id
_entity_poly.type
_entity_poly.pdbx_seq_one_letter_code
_entity_poly.pdbx_strand_id
1 'polypeptide(L)'
;MIKRAVFARELGVPIVMHDYLTWGFTANTSLAHYCRDNGLLLHIHCAMHAVIDRQKNHGIHFRVRAKALRKFEGEREITLGFVDLLRDDFVEKDRSRCIYFTQDWVSLPSVLPVASGGIHVWHMPALIEIFGDDSVLQFGGGTLGHPWGNALGAVAS
;
A
#
# COMPACT_ATOMS: atom_id res chain seq x y z
N MET A 1 14.59 12.95 5.00
CA MET A 1 13.70 12.28 4.03
C MET A 1 14.19 12.49 2.60
N ILE A 2 14.08 13.67 2.01
CA ILE A 2 14.56 13.97 0.64
C ILE A 2 16.01 13.52 0.41
N LYS A 3 16.94 13.82 1.32
CA LYS A 3 18.35 13.37 1.21
C LYS A 3 18.50 11.86 1.02
N ARG A 4 17.64 11.04 1.65
CA ARG A 4 17.65 9.59 1.46
C ARG A 4 17.12 9.19 0.09
N ALA A 5 16.11 9.88 -0.41
CA ALA A 5 15.57 9.65 -1.75
C ALA A 5 16.60 10.03 -2.84
N VAL A 6 17.30 11.16 -2.66
CA VAL A 6 18.43 11.56 -3.51
C VAL A 6 19.48 10.45 -3.55
N PHE A 7 19.93 10.02 -2.38
CA PHE A 7 20.96 8.98 -2.26
C PHE A 7 20.51 7.65 -2.91
N ALA A 8 19.27 7.22 -2.68
CA ALA A 8 18.72 6.03 -3.32
C ALA A 8 18.72 6.15 -4.85
N ARG A 9 18.31 7.31 -5.39
CA ARG A 9 18.37 7.59 -6.82
C ARG A 9 19.79 7.52 -7.38
N GLU A 10 20.76 8.10 -6.67
CA GLU A 10 22.20 8.07 -7.06
C GLU A 10 22.74 6.64 -7.11
N LEU A 11 22.20 5.73 -6.30
CA LEU A 11 22.51 4.30 -6.33
C LEU A 11 21.73 3.52 -7.41
N GLY A 12 20.87 4.18 -8.18
CA GLY A 12 20.04 3.54 -9.20
C GLY A 12 18.83 2.77 -8.65
N VAL A 13 18.43 3.01 -7.41
CA VAL A 13 17.25 2.37 -6.81
C VAL A 13 15.99 3.03 -7.37
N PRO A 14 15.07 2.27 -8.01
CA PRO A 14 13.90 2.85 -8.65
C PRO A 14 12.73 3.17 -7.70
N ILE A 15 12.73 2.58 -6.49
CA ILE A 15 11.62 2.70 -5.52
C ILE A 15 12.17 3.13 -4.18
N VAL A 16 11.54 4.12 -3.56
CA VAL A 16 11.82 4.52 -2.18
C VAL A 16 10.61 4.24 -1.30
N MET A 17 10.86 3.62 -0.15
CA MET A 17 9.82 3.36 0.85
C MET A 17 9.78 4.50 1.87
N HIS A 18 8.56 4.90 2.22
CA HIS A 18 8.31 5.95 3.20
C HIS A 18 7.13 5.59 4.11
N ASP A 19 7.24 5.91 5.39
CA ASP A 19 6.16 5.73 6.34
C ASP A 19 5.53 7.09 6.70
N TYR A 20 4.27 7.25 6.39
CA TYR A 20 3.56 8.51 6.60
C TYR A 20 3.21 8.82 8.05
N LEU A 21 3.00 7.78 8.88
CA LEU A 21 2.68 7.99 10.29
C LEU A 21 3.85 8.61 11.04
N THR A 22 5.06 8.14 10.74
CA THR A 22 6.29 8.63 11.39
C THR A 22 6.63 10.06 10.97
N TRP A 23 6.41 10.41 9.70
CA TRP A 23 6.87 11.68 9.14
C TRP A 23 5.75 12.72 8.91
N GLY A 24 4.50 12.27 8.89
CA GLY A 24 3.33 13.10 8.66
C GLY A 24 2.99 13.34 7.18
N PHE A 25 1.78 13.82 6.95
CA PHE A 25 1.21 14.00 5.61
C PHE A 25 1.95 15.04 4.77
N THR A 26 2.35 16.16 5.35
CA THR A 26 3.08 17.22 4.65
C THR A 26 4.40 16.71 4.10
N ALA A 27 5.15 15.96 4.92
CA ALA A 27 6.41 15.36 4.51
C ALA A 27 6.21 14.31 3.41
N ASN A 28 5.13 13.52 3.51
CA ASN A 28 4.75 12.55 2.49
C ASN A 28 4.43 13.23 1.15
N THR A 29 3.66 14.31 1.17
CA THR A 29 3.34 15.10 -0.04
C THR A 29 4.60 15.68 -0.68
N SER A 30 5.50 16.25 0.11
CA SER A 30 6.77 16.79 -0.40
C SER A 30 7.64 15.71 -1.04
N LEU A 31 7.68 14.51 -0.46
CA LEU A 31 8.41 13.39 -1.04
C LEU A 31 7.74 12.87 -2.32
N ALA A 32 6.42 12.82 -2.36
CA ALA A 32 5.68 12.40 -3.54
C ALA A 32 5.95 13.31 -4.74
N HIS A 33 5.96 14.63 -4.54
CA HIS A 33 6.37 15.59 -5.57
C HIS A 33 7.81 15.35 -6.02
N TYR A 34 8.74 15.19 -5.07
CA TYR A 34 10.13 14.89 -5.40
C TYR A 34 10.28 13.60 -6.21
N CYS A 35 9.62 12.53 -5.82
CA CYS A 35 9.67 11.24 -6.52
C CYS A 35 9.13 11.36 -7.95
N ARG A 36 7.96 12.00 -8.12
CA ARG A 36 7.37 12.26 -9.43
C ARG A 36 8.34 13.04 -10.35
N ASP A 37 8.91 14.11 -9.84
CA ASP A 37 9.76 15.02 -10.62
C ASP A 37 11.15 14.40 -10.94
N ASN A 38 11.51 13.32 -10.25
CA ASN A 38 12.81 12.64 -10.42
C ASN A 38 12.68 11.17 -10.89
N GLY A 39 11.52 10.74 -11.36
CA GLY A 39 11.32 9.41 -11.93
C GLY A 39 11.47 8.27 -10.93
N LEU A 40 11.17 8.51 -9.65
CA LEU A 40 11.18 7.51 -8.60
C LEU A 40 9.76 7.02 -8.30
N LEU A 41 9.61 5.74 -8.05
CA LEU A 41 8.39 5.18 -7.46
C LEU A 41 8.39 5.39 -5.95
N LEU A 42 7.23 5.72 -5.39
CA LEU A 42 7.05 5.89 -3.96
C LEU A 42 6.19 4.77 -3.38
N HIS A 43 6.79 3.94 -2.54
CA HIS A 43 6.06 2.96 -1.74
C HIS A 43 5.71 3.59 -0.38
N ILE A 44 4.41 3.78 -0.13
CA ILE A 44 3.94 4.31 1.14
C ILE A 44 3.63 3.16 2.09
N HIS A 45 4.41 3.04 3.14
CA HIS A 45 4.21 2.06 4.20
C HIS A 45 3.37 2.64 5.35
N CYS A 46 2.57 1.79 5.97
CA CYS A 46 1.69 2.17 7.09
C CYS A 46 2.21 1.56 8.40
N ALA A 47 3.49 1.73 8.71
CA ALA A 47 4.06 1.22 9.95
C ALA A 47 3.32 1.81 11.16
N MET A 48 3.13 1.00 12.19
CA MET A 48 2.50 1.40 13.46
C MET A 48 1.05 1.90 13.36
N HIS A 49 0.36 1.71 12.23
CA HIS A 49 -1.04 2.16 12.07
C HIS A 49 -1.97 1.59 13.16
N ALA A 50 -1.69 0.38 13.63
CA ALA A 50 -2.48 -0.28 14.68
C ALA A 50 -2.51 0.49 16.01
N VAL A 51 -1.49 1.31 16.29
CA VAL A 51 -1.47 2.20 17.47
C VAL A 51 -2.63 3.21 17.42
N ILE A 52 -3.03 3.61 16.23
CA ILE A 52 -4.15 4.56 16.02
C ILE A 52 -5.44 3.80 15.76
N ASP A 53 -5.43 2.81 14.86
CA ASP A 53 -6.64 2.17 14.34
C ASP A 53 -7.33 1.24 15.33
N ARG A 54 -6.60 0.70 16.30
CA ARG A 54 -7.15 -0.19 17.33
C ARG A 54 -7.72 0.55 18.53
N GLN A 55 -7.66 1.87 18.54
CA GLN A 55 -8.26 2.68 19.61
C GLN A 55 -9.77 2.79 19.41
N LYS A 56 -10.56 2.68 20.54
CA LYS A 56 -12.01 2.78 20.47
C LYS A 56 -12.52 4.19 20.15
N ASN A 57 -11.80 5.20 20.58
CA ASN A 57 -12.25 6.59 20.64
C ASN A 57 -11.57 7.51 19.64
N HIS A 58 -10.56 7.06 18.93
CA HIS A 58 -9.91 7.83 17.88
C HIS A 58 -9.28 6.94 16.81
N GLY A 59 -9.11 7.50 15.64
CA GLY A 59 -8.51 6.82 14.51
C GLY A 59 -8.35 7.79 13.35
N ILE A 60 -7.71 7.35 12.30
CA ILE A 60 -7.66 8.09 11.04
C ILE A 60 -8.83 7.62 10.19
N HIS A 61 -9.71 8.55 9.83
CA HIS A 61 -10.84 8.22 8.99
C HIS A 61 -10.39 7.55 7.69
N PHE A 62 -11.09 6.50 7.31
CA PHE A 62 -10.80 5.68 6.13
C PHE A 62 -10.53 6.50 4.87
N ARG A 63 -11.34 7.53 4.61
CA ARG A 63 -11.21 8.43 3.46
C ARG A 63 -9.83 9.12 3.37
N VAL A 64 -9.26 9.46 4.51
CA VAL A 64 -7.92 10.07 4.58
C VAL A 64 -6.84 9.04 4.26
N ARG A 65 -7.09 7.76 4.63
CA ARG A 65 -6.14 6.68 4.43
C ARG A 65 -6.14 6.11 3.01
N ALA A 66 -7.28 6.08 2.35
CA ALA A 66 -7.48 5.31 1.14
C ALA A 66 -6.46 5.63 0.02
N LYS A 67 -6.21 6.91 -0.25
CA LYS A 67 -5.20 7.30 -1.27
C LYS A 67 -3.79 7.55 -0.73
N ALA A 68 -3.61 7.53 0.58
CA ALA A 68 -2.30 7.77 1.17
C ALA A 68 -1.60 6.49 1.68
N LEU A 69 -2.33 5.39 1.90
CA LEU A 69 -1.84 4.39 2.84
C LEU A 69 -2.44 3.01 2.68
N ARG A 70 -1.63 1.97 2.96
CA ARG A 70 -2.16 0.61 2.96
C ARG A 70 -1.42 -0.44 3.78
N LYS A 71 -2.19 -1.15 4.59
CA LYS A 71 -2.03 -2.55 4.96
C LYS A 71 -3.43 -3.13 5.06
N PHE A 72 -3.70 -4.28 4.42
CA PHE A 72 -4.98 -4.96 4.53
C PHE A 72 -4.90 -6.02 5.64
N GLU A 73 -5.76 -5.86 6.61
CA GLU A 73 -6.15 -6.89 7.56
C GLU A 73 -7.67 -6.76 7.66
N GLY A 74 -8.42 -7.69 7.08
CA GLY A 74 -9.86 -7.60 7.10
C GLY A 74 -10.54 -8.65 6.24
N GLU A 75 -11.85 -8.60 6.23
CA GLU A 75 -12.70 -9.45 5.41
C GLU A 75 -12.53 -9.14 3.92
N ARG A 76 -12.76 -10.13 3.06
CA ARG A 76 -12.62 -10.03 1.60
C ARG A 76 -13.35 -8.82 1.02
N GLU A 77 -14.59 -8.58 1.41
CA GLU A 77 -15.42 -7.48 0.90
C GLU A 77 -14.84 -6.09 1.23
N ILE A 78 -14.32 -5.93 2.44
CA ILE A 78 -13.63 -4.70 2.84
C ILE A 78 -12.37 -4.50 2.00
N THR A 79 -11.63 -5.57 1.74
CA THR A 79 -10.43 -5.53 0.90
C THR A 79 -10.76 -5.12 -0.53
N LEU A 80 -11.83 -5.68 -1.12
CA LEU A 80 -12.30 -5.29 -2.44
C LEU A 80 -12.70 -3.81 -2.50
N GLY A 81 -13.43 -3.32 -1.49
CA GLY A 81 -13.75 -1.89 -1.39
C GLY A 81 -12.51 -0.99 -1.36
N PHE A 82 -11.45 -1.44 -0.72
CA PHE A 82 -10.17 -0.73 -0.74
C PHE A 82 -9.51 -0.73 -2.12
N VAL A 83 -9.53 -1.87 -2.82
CA VAL A 83 -8.96 -1.99 -4.16
C VAL A 83 -9.63 -1.02 -5.11
N ASP A 84 -10.97 -0.98 -5.10
CA ASP A 84 -11.74 -0.06 -5.93
C ASP A 84 -11.39 1.41 -5.62
N LEU A 85 -11.37 1.80 -4.35
CA LEU A 85 -11.02 3.17 -3.93
C LEU A 85 -9.62 3.61 -4.35
N LEU A 86 -8.71 2.69 -4.61
CA LEU A 86 -7.35 3.02 -5.03
C LEU A 86 -7.21 3.07 -6.55
N ARG A 87 -7.94 2.20 -7.23
CA ARG A 87 -7.81 1.98 -8.66
C ARG A 87 -8.78 2.83 -9.47
N ASP A 88 -10.04 2.91 -9.03
CA ASP A 88 -11.11 3.51 -9.80
C ASP A 88 -11.19 5.03 -9.56
N ASP A 89 -11.46 5.79 -10.62
CA ASP A 89 -11.64 7.25 -10.55
C ASP A 89 -12.95 7.65 -9.87
N PHE A 90 -13.97 6.81 -9.99
CA PHE A 90 -15.28 6.98 -9.37
C PHE A 90 -15.71 5.69 -8.67
N VAL A 91 -16.07 5.80 -7.40
CA VAL A 91 -16.57 4.68 -6.60
C VAL A 91 -17.85 5.08 -5.90
N GLU A 92 -18.92 4.37 -6.21
CA GLU A 92 -20.21 4.61 -5.57
C GLU A 92 -20.21 4.13 -4.12
N LYS A 93 -21.02 4.78 -3.30
CA LYS A 93 -21.25 4.41 -1.91
C LYS A 93 -21.72 2.95 -1.79
N ASP A 94 -20.99 2.15 -1.04
CA ASP A 94 -21.35 0.78 -0.67
C ASP A 94 -20.96 0.51 0.79
N ARG A 95 -21.95 0.48 1.67
CA ARG A 95 -21.72 0.28 3.11
C ARG A 95 -21.28 -1.13 3.47
N SER A 96 -21.61 -2.13 2.65
CA SER A 96 -21.20 -3.52 2.87
C SER A 96 -19.69 -3.67 2.71
N ARG A 97 -19.09 -2.82 1.88
CA ARG A 97 -17.65 -2.74 1.60
C ARG A 97 -16.95 -1.58 2.36
N CYS A 98 -17.59 -1.05 3.39
CA CYS A 98 -17.11 0.11 4.17
C CYS A 98 -16.92 1.39 3.38
N ILE A 99 -17.54 1.54 2.22
CA ILE A 99 -17.54 2.76 1.43
C ILE A 99 -18.76 3.61 1.83
N TYR A 100 -18.57 4.50 2.77
CA TYR A 100 -19.67 5.28 3.37
C TYR A 100 -20.15 6.44 2.51
N PHE A 101 -19.33 6.93 1.61
CA PHE A 101 -19.62 8.05 0.73
C PHE A 101 -19.13 7.73 -0.67
N THR A 102 -19.87 8.16 -1.68
CA THR A 102 -19.40 8.17 -3.06
C THR A 102 -18.09 8.97 -3.17
N GLN A 103 -17.11 8.42 -3.86
CA GLN A 103 -15.80 9.02 -4.08
C GLN A 103 -15.65 9.35 -5.56
N ASP A 104 -15.35 10.59 -5.84
CA ASP A 104 -14.95 11.06 -7.16
C ASP A 104 -13.53 11.64 -7.03
N TRP A 105 -12.58 11.00 -7.69
CA TRP A 105 -11.17 11.37 -7.61
C TRP A 105 -10.75 12.29 -8.76
N VAL A 106 -11.67 12.53 -9.70
CA VAL A 106 -11.48 13.43 -10.84
C VAL A 106 -10.26 13.06 -11.67
N SER A 107 -9.19 13.80 -11.54
CA SER A 107 -7.93 13.61 -12.29
C SER A 107 -6.79 13.02 -11.44
N LEU A 108 -7.06 12.55 -10.23
CA LEU A 108 -6.02 11.91 -9.41
C LEU A 108 -5.69 10.53 -9.99
N PRO A 109 -4.42 10.26 -10.29
CA PRO A 109 -4.04 8.96 -10.84
C PRO A 109 -4.34 7.83 -9.87
N SER A 110 -4.65 6.68 -10.43
CA SER A 110 -4.79 5.43 -9.67
C SER A 110 -3.50 5.06 -8.94
N VAL A 111 -3.64 4.31 -7.86
CA VAL A 111 -2.54 3.86 -7.01
C VAL A 111 -2.55 2.35 -6.96
N LEU A 112 -1.42 1.72 -7.26
CA LEU A 112 -1.26 0.27 -7.16
C LEU A 112 -1.41 -0.18 -5.70
N PRO A 113 -2.33 -1.09 -5.40
CA PRO A 113 -2.41 -1.71 -4.09
C PRO A 113 -1.20 -2.61 -3.83
N VAL A 114 -0.71 -2.57 -2.59
CA VAL A 114 0.37 -3.46 -2.14
C VAL A 114 -0.16 -4.46 -1.13
N ALA A 115 -0.17 -5.74 -1.49
CA ALA A 115 -0.43 -6.81 -0.54
C ALA A 115 0.88 -7.20 0.15
N SER A 116 0.89 -7.16 1.48
CA SER A 116 2.06 -7.52 2.30
C SER A 116 1.64 -8.09 3.66
N GLY A 117 2.60 -8.66 4.38
CA GLY A 117 2.38 -9.17 5.74
C GLY A 117 2.13 -10.68 5.78
N GLY A 118 3.20 -11.46 5.82
CA GLY A 118 3.14 -12.92 5.97
C GLY A 118 2.65 -13.67 4.73
N ILE A 119 2.57 -13.00 3.58
CA ILE A 119 2.18 -13.68 2.33
C ILE A 119 3.31 -14.56 1.82
N HIS A 120 2.93 -15.66 1.20
CA HIS A 120 3.81 -16.63 0.55
C HIS A 120 3.12 -17.20 -0.69
N VAL A 121 3.83 -17.97 -1.49
CA VAL A 121 3.38 -18.49 -2.80
C VAL A 121 1.97 -19.10 -2.78
N TRP A 122 1.58 -19.81 -1.73
CA TRP A 122 0.25 -20.43 -1.60
C TRP A 122 -0.90 -19.42 -1.52
N HIS A 123 -0.63 -18.17 -1.16
CA HIS A 123 -1.63 -17.11 -1.14
C HIS A 123 -1.84 -16.46 -2.52
N MET A 124 -0.92 -16.66 -3.47
CA MET A 124 -0.96 -15.96 -4.76
C MET A 124 -2.29 -16.11 -5.52
N PRO A 125 -2.88 -17.33 -5.66
CA PRO A 125 -4.14 -17.45 -6.39
C PRO A 125 -5.26 -16.58 -5.79
N ALA A 126 -5.40 -16.58 -4.47
CA ALA A 126 -6.40 -15.78 -3.78
C ALA A 126 -6.09 -14.27 -3.85
N LEU A 127 -4.81 -13.90 -3.79
CA LEU A 127 -4.40 -12.50 -3.89
C LEU A 127 -4.65 -11.96 -5.30
N ILE A 128 -4.35 -12.72 -6.34
CA ILE A 128 -4.63 -12.35 -7.73
C ILE A 128 -6.13 -12.21 -7.97
N GLU A 129 -6.94 -13.12 -7.42
CA GLU A 129 -8.41 -13.03 -7.51
C GLU A 129 -8.94 -11.75 -6.86
N ILE A 130 -8.38 -11.33 -5.71
CA ILE A 130 -8.83 -10.16 -4.95
C ILE A 130 -8.30 -8.84 -5.54
N PHE A 131 -7.02 -8.80 -5.87
CA PHE A 131 -6.33 -7.56 -6.25
C PHE A 131 -6.23 -7.36 -7.77
N GLY A 132 -6.41 -8.41 -8.56
CA GLY A 132 -6.17 -8.38 -10.00
C GLY A 132 -4.69 -8.19 -10.35
N ASP A 133 -4.44 -7.88 -11.62
CA ASP A 133 -3.09 -7.76 -12.16
C ASP A 133 -2.41 -6.42 -11.81
N ASP A 134 -3.20 -5.39 -11.53
CA ASP A 134 -2.71 -4.06 -11.16
C ASP A 134 -2.42 -3.97 -9.66
N SER A 135 -1.51 -4.81 -9.17
CA SER A 135 -1.14 -4.85 -7.76
C SER A 135 0.33 -5.20 -7.55
N VAL A 136 0.82 -4.94 -6.35
CA VAL A 136 2.18 -5.31 -5.93
C VAL A 136 2.09 -6.32 -4.81
N LEU A 137 2.69 -7.48 -4.99
CA LEU A 137 2.81 -8.51 -3.95
C LEU A 137 4.19 -8.40 -3.30
N GLN A 138 4.22 -8.06 -2.03
CA GLN A 138 5.46 -7.88 -1.27
C GLN A 138 5.74 -9.09 -0.39
N PHE A 139 6.63 -9.97 -0.83
CA PHE A 139 7.06 -11.14 -0.10
C PHE A 139 8.25 -10.80 0.82
N GLY A 140 8.02 -10.83 2.12
CA GLY A 140 9.07 -10.66 3.13
C GLY A 140 9.30 -11.98 3.87
N GLY A 141 8.55 -12.22 4.93
CA GLY A 141 8.64 -13.42 5.73
C GLY A 141 8.41 -14.74 4.97
N GLY A 142 7.58 -14.72 3.92
CA GLY A 142 7.37 -15.88 3.06
C GLY A 142 8.64 -16.35 2.33
N THR A 143 9.45 -15.39 1.88
CA THR A 143 10.74 -15.66 1.26
C THR A 143 11.81 -15.99 2.30
N LEU A 144 11.96 -15.13 3.32
CA LEU A 144 13.01 -15.26 4.34
C LEU A 144 12.81 -16.45 5.27
N GLY A 145 11.59 -16.91 5.47
CA GLY A 145 11.23 -18.07 6.27
C GLY A 145 11.13 -19.38 5.49
N HIS A 146 11.54 -19.39 4.23
CA HIS A 146 11.48 -20.62 3.43
C HIS A 146 12.40 -21.71 3.98
N PRO A 147 11.89 -22.97 4.15
CA PRO A 147 12.66 -24.05 4.80
C PRO A 147 14.00 -24.35 4.13
N TRP A 148 14.10 -24.10 2.83
CA TRP A 148 15.31 -24.37 2.03
C TRP A 148 16.12 -23.12 1.70
N GLY A 149 15.91 -22.03 2.44
CA GLY A 149 16.65 -20.79 2.33
C GLY A 149 16.06 -19.77 1.38
N ASN A 150 16.60 -18.55 1.47
CA ASN A 150 16.05 -17.36 0.81
C ASN A 150 16.06 -17.46 -0.72
N ALA A 151 17.08 -18.07 -1.32
CA ALA A 151 17.19 -18.20 -2.76
C ALA A 151 16.03 -19.02 -3.34
N LEU A 152 15.72 -20.15 -2.74
CA LEU A 152 14.59 -20.99 -3.15
C LEU A 152 13.25 -20.33 -2.81
N GLY A 153 13.16 -19.61 -1.70
CA GLY A 153 12.00 -18.79 -1.37
C GLY A 153 11.72 -17.71 -2.41
N ALA A 154 12.76 -17.05 -2.90
CA ALA A 154 12.63 -16.04 -3.95
C ALA A 154 12.25 -16.62 -5.33
N VAL A 155 12.70 -17.83 -5.63
CA VAL A 155 12.33 -18.52 -6.89
C VAL A 155 10.88 -18.99 -6.85
N ALA A 156 10.35 -19.34 -5.67
CA ALA A 156 8.97 -19.80 -5.49
C ALA A 156 7.94 -18.66 -5.49
N SER A 157 8.37 -17.44 -5.15
CA SER A 157 7.53 -16.24 -5.09
C SER A 157 7.62 -15.43 -6.37
#